data_17171ed6d0333247fcb43c47a51cbdad
#
_entry.id   17171ed6d0333247fcb43c47a51cbdad
#
_cell.length_a   1.000
_cell.length_b   1.000
_cell.length_c   1.000
_cell.angle_alpha   90.00
_cell.angle_beta   90.00
_cell.angle_gamma   90.00
#
_symmetry.space_group_name_H-M   'P 1'
#
loop_
_entity.id
_entity.type
_entity.pdbx_description
1 polymer ?
#
loop_
_entity_poly.entity_id
_entity_poly.type
_entity_poly.pdbx_seq_one_letter_code
_entity_poly.pdbx_strand_id
1 'polypeptide(L)'
;ELPAAVRAPNAHADVTLPDYAVPRSLSLDPPRTDVSLRALAERIGESSEFGMTGARSAEVQAEDCGPDGVLRDDVDLMFLMHRRQLDLGDAKAFGPPVLRTDEGHRFGWAMLETRITELARPHAGDVVVWVGADVDIAAKSRRTRRWAFVKSSGRLLSIHDSVGIAMDLDARKAIALPPSM
;
A
#
# COMPACT_ATOMS: atom_id res chain seq x y z
N GLU A 1 9.07 21.72 -11.78
CA GLU A 1 7.65 21.51 -12.15
C GLU A 1 7.54 20.35 -13.12
N LEU A 2 6.67 19.40 -12.83
CA LEU A 2 6.37 18.31 -13.76
C LEU A 2 5.64 18.88 -14.99
N PRO A 3 5.96 18.42 -16.22
CA PRO A 3 5.27 18.83 -17.42
C PRO A 3 3.75 18.62 -17.30
N ALA A 4 2.96 19.52 -17.89
CA ALA A 4 1.50 19.45 -17.86
C ALA A 4 0.95 18.09 -18.35
N ALA A 5 1.63 17.43 -19.27
CA ALA A 5 1.29 16.08 -19.75
C ALA A 5 1.38 14.99 -18.66
N VAL A 6 2.17 15.21 -17.62
CA VAL A 6 2.28 14.28 -16.48
C VAL A 6 1.19 14.54 -15.44
N ARG A 7 0.53 15.70 -15.51
CA ARG A 7 -0.53 16.12 -14.60
C ARG A 7 -1.94 15.76 -15.07
N ALA A 8 -2.10 15.29 -16.29
CA ALA A 8 -3.41 14.88 -16.78
C ALA A 8 -3.80 13.57 -16.09
N PRO A 9 -4.78 13.56 -15.18
CA PRO A 9 -5.05 12.42 -14.28
C PRO A 9 -5.54 11.16 -15.01
N ASN A 10 -5.72 11.19 -16.31
CA ASN A 10 -6.13 10.05 -17.13
C ASN A 10 -5.65 10.17 -18.58
N ALA A 11 -4.63 10.93 -18.85
CA ALA A 11 -3.97 10.81 -20.13
C ALA A 11 -3.29 9.44 -20.15
N HIS A 12 -4.04 8.41 -20.51
CA HIS A 12 -3.47 7.22 -21.11
C HIS A 12 -2.84 7.69 -22.42
N ALA A 13 -1.71 8.38 -22.31
CA ALA A 13 -0.84 8.51 -23.45
C ALA A 13 -0.50 7.06 -23.81
N ASP A 14 -0.60 6.71 -25.08
CA ASP A 14 -0.01 5.49 -25.64
C ASP A 14 1.52 5.60 -25.47
N VAL A 15 1.96 5.51 -24.22
CA VAL A 15 3.37 5.53 -23.87
C VAL A 15 3.86 4.10 -24.05
N THR A 16 4.61 3.88 -25.09
CA THR A 16 5.40 2.64 -25.19
C THR A 16 6.45 2.68 -24.09
N LEU A 17 6.23 1.90 -23.05
CA LEU A 17 7.20 1.75 -21.97
C LEU A 17 8.43 1.00 -22.51
N PRO A 18 9.65 1.41 -22.16
CA PRO A 18 10.84 0.61 -22.45
C PRO A 18 10.73 -0.74 -21.72
N ASP A 19 11.29 -1.79 -22.29
CA ASP A 19 11.17 -3.18 -21.81
C ASP A 19 11.49 -3.35 -20.31
N TYR A 20 12.43 -2.56 -19.79
CA TYR A 20 12.79 -2.60 -18.36
C TYR A 20 11.73 -1.96 -17.45
N ALA A 21 10.84 -1.15 -17.97
CA ALA A 21 9.78 -0.46 -17.23
C ALA A 21 8.41 -1.17 -17.36
N VAL A 22 8.32 -2.23 -18.17
CA VAL A 22 7.10 -3.01 -18.30
C VAL A 22 6.91 -3.83 -17.03
N PRO A 23 5.74 -3.74 -16.36
CA PRO A 23 5.42 -4.59 -15.21
C PRO A 23 5.54 -6.07 -15.57
N ARG A 24 6.16 -6.84 -14.69
CA ARG A 24 6.37 -8.29 -14.89
C ARG A 24 5.42 -9.14 -14.08
N SER A 25 4.95 -8.63 -12.96
CA SER A 25 4.19 -9.40 -11.97
C SER A 25 2.82 -8.79 -11.68
N LEU A 26 2.64 -7.47 -11.88
CA LEU A 26 1.35 -6.81 -11.72
C LEU A 26 0.66 -6.66 -13.08
N SER A 27 -0.64 -7.00 -13.13
CA SER A 27 -1.46 -6.76 -14.31
C SER A 27 -1.60 -5.27 -14.58
N LEU A 28 -1.63 -4.88 -15.86
CA LEU A 28 -1.99 -3.53 -16.29
C LEU A 28 -3.50 -3.29 -16.24
N ASP A 29 -4.31 -4.36 -16.16
CA ASP A 29 -5.75 -4.22 -16.07
C ASP A 29 -6.14 -3.49 -14.78
N PRO A 30 -7.13 -2.60 -14.84
CA PRO A 30 -7.58 -1.88 -13.65
C PRO A 30 -8.10 -2.89 -12.60
N PRO A 31 -7.80 -2.67 -11.31
CA PRO A 31 -8.32 -3.52 -10.26
C PRO A 31 -9.84 -3.34 -10.12
N ARG A 32 -10.51 -4.35 -9.58
CA ARG A 32 -11.91 -4.23 -9.22
C ARG A 32 -12.09 -3.16 -8.13
N THR A 33 -13.05 -2.26 -8.35
CA THR A 33 -13.35 -1.15 -7.44
C THR A 33 -14.66 -1.37 -6.66
N ASP A 34 -15.40 -2.44 -6.96
CA ASP A 34 -16.65 -2.83 -6.30
C ASP A 34 -16.41 -3.54 -4.96
N VAL A 35 -15.53 -2.99 -4.15
CA VAL A 35 -15.16 -3.50 -2.82
C VAL A 35 -15.72 -2.60 -1.73
N SER A 36 -16.27 -3.19 -0.67
CA SER A 36 -16.74 -2.45 0.49
C SER A 36 -15.83 -2.68 1.70
N LEU A 37 -15.64 -1.62 2.50
CA LEU A 37 -14.90 -1.70 3.76
C LEU A 37 -15.49 -2.76 4.69
N ARG A 38 -16.81 -2.86 4.76
CA ARG A 38 -17.52 -3.84 5.59
C ARG A 38 -17.17 -5.27 5.19
N ALA A 39 -17.29 -5.60 3.90
CA ALA A 39 -16.97 -6.95 3.41
C ALA A 39 -15.50 -7.34 3.63
N LEU A 40 -14.58 -6.37 3.51
CA LEU A 40 -13.18 -6.60 3.82
C LEU A 40 -12.94 -6.78 5.33
N ALA A 41 -13.61 -6.00 6.17
CA ALA A 41 -13.50 -6.10 7.62
C ALA A 41 -14.03 -7.45 8.15
N GLU A 42 -15.13 -7.96 7.59
CA GLU A 42 -15.66 -9.29 7.90
C GLU A 42 -14.62 -10.38 7.56
N ARG A 43 -13.99 -10.31 6.40
CA ARG A 43 -12.94 -11.25 5.99
C ARG A 43 -11.69 -11.19 6.86
N ILE A 44 -11.32 -10.01 7.36
CA ILE A 44 -10.19 -9.86 8.30
C ILE A 44 -10.48 -10.61 9.61
N GLY A 45 -11.72 -10.57 10.09
CA GLY A 45 -12.14 -11.29 11.29
C GLY A 45 -12.15 -12.81 11.14
N GLU A 46 -12.34 -13.31 9.92
CA GLU A 46 -12.49 -14.73 9.62
C GLU A 46 -11.17 -15.44 9.27
N SER A 47 -10.16 -14.70 8.81
CA SER A 47 -8.94 -15.33 8.27
C SER A 47 -7.70 -15.03 9.11
N SER A 48 -7.42 -15.94 10.05
CA SER A 48 -6.05 -16.12 10.57
C SER A 48 -5.11 -16.77 9.55
N GLU A 49 -5.63 -17.34 8.46
CA GLU A 49 -4.86 -18.15 7.50
C GLU A 49 -4.30 -17.38 6.29
N PHE A 50 -4.84 -16.19 5.97
CA PHE A 50 -4.34 -15.38 4.87
C PHE A 50 -4.00 -13.98 5.36
N GLY A 51 -2.82 -13.82 5.94
CA GLY A 51 -2.04 -12.59 6.06
C GLY A 51 -2.72 -11.23 5.93
N MET A 52 -3.97 -11.11 6.39
CA MET A 52 -4.63 -9.80 6.45
C MET A 52 -3.88 -8.95 7.46
N THR A 53 -3.12 -7.99 6.99
CA THR A 53 -2.27 -7.13 7.81
C THR A 53 -3.05 -6.08 8.61
N GLY A 54 -4.24 -6.43 9.08
CA GLY A 54 -5.05 -5.59 9.96
C GLY A 54 -5.55 -4.29 9.30
N ALA A 55 -6.52 -3.67 9.93
CA ALA A 55 -6.96 -2.32 9.56
C ALA A 55 -6.18 -1.29 10.37
N ARG A 56 -5.71 -0.25 9.70
CA ARG A 56 -5.05 0.91 10.31
C ARG A 56 -5.83 2.16 9.94
N SER A 57 -5.81 3.17 10.79
CA SER A 57 -6.49 4.42 10.48
C SER A 57 -5.67 5.63 10.90
N ALA A 58 -5.81 6.71 10.14
CA ALA A 58 -5.28 8.02 10.49
C ALA A 58 -6.22 9.10 9.98
N GLU A 59 -6.21 10.24 10.66
CA GLU A 59 -6.95 11.44 10.26
C GLU A 59 -6.10 12.28 9.29
N VAL A 60 -6.73 12.79 8.24
CA VAL A 60 -6.13 13.74 7.31
C VAL A 60 -6.14 15.12 7.95
N GLN A 61 -4.97 15.71 8.09
CA GLN A 61 -4.83 17.03 8.73
C GLN A 61 -4.95 18.16 7.71
N ALA A 62 -5.40 19.33 8.17
CA ALA A 62 -5.56 20.48 7.30
C ALA A 62 -4.26 20.92 6.60
N GLU A 63 -3.12 20.73 7.25
CA GLU A 63 -1.80 21.06 6.70
C GLU A 63 -1.39 20.20 5.49
N ASP A 64 -2.00 19.00 5.34
CA ASP A 64 -1.75 18.11 4.21
C ASP A 64 -2.67 18.42 3.01
N CYS A 65 -3.62 19.35 3.20
CA CYS A 65 -4.64 19.70 2.22
C CYS A 65 -4.35 21.04 1.51
N GLY A 66 -4.97 21.18 0.36
CA GLY A 66 -5.01 22.45 -0.37
C GLY A 66 -6.04 23.42 0.21
N PRO A 67 -6.16 24.63 -0.38
CA PRO A 67 -7.14 25.64 0.07
C PRO A 67 -8.60 25.18 -0.03
N ASP A 68 -8.88 24.20 -0.87
CA ASP A 68 -10.18 23.56 -1.04
C ASP A 68 -10.48 22.48 0.02
N GLY A 69 -9.55 22.25 0.94
CA GLY A 69 -9.65 21.24 1.98
C GLY A 69 -9.42 19.81 1.48
N VAL A 70 -9.04 19.60 0.22
CA VAL A 70 -8.74 18.29 -0.34
C VAL A 70 -7.25 17.97 -0.17
N LEU A 71 -6.90 16.71 0.09
CA LEU A 71 -5.52 16.26 0.16
C LEU A 71 -4.76 16.69 -1.11
N ARG A 72 -3.61 17.35 -0.95
CA ARG A 72 -2.83 17.88 -2.08
C ARG A 72 -2.34 16.78 -3.02
N ASP A 73 -2.21 17.12 -4.31
CA ASP A 73 -1.76 16.19 -5.35
C ASP A 73 -0.31 15.69 -5.18
N ASP A 74 0.52 16.45 -4.49
CA ASP A 74 1.90 16.10 -4.17
C ASP A 74 2.04 15.22 -2.92
N VAL A 75 0.92 14.93 -2.23
CA VAL A 75 0.89 14.08 -1.05
C VAL A 75 0.38 12.68 -1.42
N ASP A 76 1.26 11.69 -1.33
CA ASP A 76 0.88 10.28 -1.45
C ASP A 76 0.17 9.80 -0.19
N LEU A 77 -1.03 9.24 -0.37
CA LEU A 77 -1.88 8.81 0.73
C LEU A 77 -1.24 7.71 1.58
N MET A 78 -0.48 6.79 0.98
CA MET A 78 0.21 5.73 1.71
C MET A 78 1.33 6.30 2.57
N PHE A 79 2.09 7.24 2.03
CA PHE A 79 3.16 7.93 2.75
C PHE A 79 2.61 8.75 3.92
N LEU A 80 1.48 9.45 3.69
CA LEU A 80 0.79 10.20 4.74
C LEU A 80 0.38 9.28 5.89
N MET A 81 -0.27 8.17 5.59
CA MET A 81 -0.71 7.18 6.57
C MET A 81 0.46 6.59 7.36
N HIS A 82 1.57 6.34 6.69
CA HIS A 82 2.80 5.86 7.31
C HIS A 82 3.37 6.87 8.30
N ARG A 83 3.51 8.11 7.85
CA ARG A 83 4.04 9.21 8.67
C ARG A 83 3.18 9.43 9.92
N ARG A 84 1.87 9.52 9.77
CA ARG A 84 0.95 9.75 10.90
C ARG A 84 1.00 8.62 11.94
N GLN A 85 1.18 7.39 11.53
CA GLN A 85 1.35 6.29 12.46
C GLN A 85 2.68 6.35 13.23
N LEU A 86 3.75 6.80 12.60
CA LEU A 86 5.04 7.05 13.26
C LEU A 86 4.93 8.20 14.28
N ASP A 87 4.23 9.27 13.93
CA ASP A 87 4.02 10.44 14.80
C ASP A 87 3.23 10.07 16.07
N LEU A 88 2.31 9.11 15.97
CA LEU A 88 1.55 8.59 17.12
C LEU A 88 2.37 7.68 18.04
N GLY A 89 3.66 7.49 17.76
CA GLY A 89 4.54 6.66 18.56
C GLY A 89 4.21 5.17 18.51
N ASP A 90 3.34 4.76 17.61
CA ASP A 90 2.91 3.37 17.46
C ASP A 90 3.89 2.59 16.58
N ALA A 91 5.16 2.58 17.00
CA ALA A 91 6.20 1.78 16.37
C ALA A 91 5.83 0.29 16.31
N LYS A 92 4.95 -0.17 17.21
CA LYS A 92 4.39 -1.53 17.19
C LYS A 92 3.42 -1.75 16.02
N ALA A 93 2.83 -0.69 15.47
CA ALA A 93 1.91 -0.78 14.34
C ALA A 93 2.58 -1.25 13.03
N PHE A 94 3.90 -1.15 12.94
CA PHE A 94 4.66 -1.59 11.77
C PHE A 94 5.28 -2.99 11.93
N GLY A 95 4.99 -3.67 13.02
CA GLY A 95 5.67 -4.90 13.40
C GLY A 95 7.07 -4.61 13.98
N PRO A 96 7.88 -5.63 14.24
CA PRO A 96 9.22 -5.42 14.73
C PRO A 96 10.01 -4.55 13.73
N PRO A 97 10.78 -3.57 14.19
CA PRO A 97 11.54 -2.67 13.32
C PRO A 97 12.51 -3.42 12.39
N VAL A 98 12.84 -4.64 12.76
CA VAL A 98 13.66 -5.55 11.96
C VAL A 98 13.06 -6.95 12.08
N LEU A 99 12.64 -7.51 10.96
CA LEU A 99 12.24 -8.91 10.88
C LEU A 99 13.49 -9.79 10.96
N ARG A 100 13.34 -10.99 11.53
CA ARG A 100 14.43 -11.97 11.61
C ARG A 100 13.98 -13.30 11.07
N THR A 101 14.91 -13.99 10.40
CA THR A 101 14.74 -15.40 10.04
C THR A 101 14.83 -16.27 11.30
N ASP A 102 14.47 -17.54 11.17
CA ASP A 102 14.58 -18.51 12.27
C ASP A 102 16.05 -18.67 12.74
N GLU A 103 17.02 -18.45 11.85
CA GLU A 103 18.46 -18.43 12.18
C GLU A 103 18.92 -17.06 12.75
N GLY A 104 18.03 -16.10 12.91
CA GLY A 104 18.33 -14.79 13.50
C GLY A 104 18.86 -13.73 12.54
N HIS A 105 18.99 -14.02 11.24
CA HIS A 105 19.38 -13.04 10.22
C HIS A 105 18.34 -11.94 10.06
N ARG A 106 18.79 -10.71 9.90
CA ARG A 106 17.91 -9.58 9.63
C ARG A 106 17.39 -9.64 8.20
N PHE A 107 16.08 -9.53 8.04
CA PHE A 107 15.52 -9.40 6.71
C PHE A 107 14.46 -8.29 6.62
N GLY A 108 14.17 -7.88 5.42
CA GLY A 108 13.14 -6.88 5.10
C GLY A 108 12.53 -7.17 3.74
N TRP A 109 11.56 -6.34 3.39
CA TRP A 109 10.91 -6.41 2.09
C TRP A 109 11.52 -5.38 1.15
N ALA A 110 12.07 -5.83 0.03
CA ALA A 110 12.42 -4.97 -1.09
C ALA A 110 11.23 -4.94 -2.07
N MET A 111 10.68 -3.73 -2.28
CA MET A 111 9.59 -3.53 -3.21
C MET A 111 10.12 -3.56 -4.64
N LEU A 112 9.56 -4.42 -5.48
CA LEU A 112 9.93 -4.58 -6.89
C LEU A 112 9.01 -3.81 -7.81
N GLU A 113 7.71 -3.95 -7.57
CA GLU A 113 6.67 -3.33 -8.38
C GLU A 113 5.58 -2.77 -7.47
N THR A 114 5.06 -1.61 -7.83
CA THR A 114 3.90 -1.01 -7.17
C THR A 114 3.00 -0.39 -8.23
N ARG A 115 1.70 -0.68 -8.12
CA ARG A 115 0.64 0.01 -8.86
C ARG A 115 -0.29 0.69 -7.88
N ILE A 116 -0.52 1.97 -8.09
CA ILE A 116 -1.48 2.76 -7.32
C ILE A 116 -2.61 3.14 -8.27
N THR A 117 -3.84 2.80 -7.88
CA THR A 117 -5.06 3.24 -8.56
C THR A 117 -5.74 4.22 -7.62
N GLU A 118 -5.67 5.49 -7.92
CA GLU A 118 -6.34 6.54 -7.18
C GLU A 118 -7.73 6.77 -7.78
N LEU A 119 -8.76 6.76 -6.94
CA LEU A 119 -10.17 6.92 -7.32
C LEU A 119 -10.76 8.22 -6.80
N ALA A 120 -10.31 8.66 -5.62
CA ALA A 120 -10.73 9.88 -4.99
C ALA A 120 -9.70 10.32 -3.95
N ARG A 121 -9.75 11.59 -3.58
CA ARG A 121 -8.93 12.15 -2.50
C ARG A 121 -9.79 12.42 -1.27
N PRO A 122 -9.24 12.22 -0.06
CA PRO A 122 -9.91 12.57 1.18
C PRO A 122 -9.82 14.08 1.43
N HIS A 123 -10.70 14.57 2.33
CA HIS A 123 -10.68 15.95 2.82
C HIS A 123 -10.04 16.02 4.21
N ALA A 124 -9.68 17.22 4.61
CA ALA A 124 -9.27 17.50 5.99
C ALA A 124 -10.34 17.03 6.97
N GLY A 125 -9.93 16.34 8.04
CA GLY A 125 -10.81 15.73 9.04
C GLY A 125 -11.36 14.35 8.66
N ASP A 126 -11.19 13.89 7.40
CA ASP A 126 -11.53 12.51 7.06
C ASP A 126 -10.61 11.54 7.81
N VAL A 127 -11.22 10.54 8.44
CA VAL A 127 -10.47 9.40 8.96
C VAL A 127 -10.35 8.35 7.85
N VAL A 128 -9.13 8.13 7.39
CA VAL A 128 -8.85 7.10 6.38
C VAL A 128 -8.53 5.79 7.06
N VAL A 129 -9.21 4.72 6.64
CA VAL A 129 -8.94 3.34 7.04
C VAL A 129 -8.20 2.64 5.93
N TRP A 130 -7.11 2.00 6.29
CA TRP A 130 -6.28 1.21 5.40
C TRP A 130 -6.40 -0.27 5.73
N VAL A 131 -6.78 -1.06 4.75
CA VAL A 131 -6.94 -2.52 4.87
C VAL A 131 -6.00 -3.20 3.90
N GLY A 132 -5.25 -4.19 4.35
CA GLY A 132 -4.30 -4.90 3.50
C GLY A 132 -4.44 -6.41 3.57
N ALA A 133 -4.14 -7.07 2.45
CA ALA A 133 -4.07 -8.53 2.36
C ALA A 133 -2.89 -8.97 1.50
N ASP A 134 -2.29 -10.09 1.87
CA ASP A 134 -1.43 -10.82 0.96
C ASP A 134 -2.33 -11.61 0.00
N VAL A 135 -2.17 -11.35 -1.30
CA VAL A 135 -3.00 -11.98 -2.34
C VAL A 135 -2.29 -13.14 -3.04
N ASP A 136 -0.99 -13.23 -2.88
CA ASP A 136 -0.17 -14.32 -3.38
C ASP A 136 1.16 -14.38 -2.64
N ILE A 137 1.61 -15.57 -2.29
CA ILE A 137 2.87 -15.82 -1.60
C ILE A 137 3.62 -16.92 -2.34
N ALA A 138 4.81 -16.59 -2.82
CA ALA A 138 5.73 -17.52 -3.47
C ALA A 138 6.97 -17.72 -2.59
N ALA A 139 7.87 -18.61 -3.00
CA ALA A 139 9.04 -18.98 -2.19
C ALA A 139 9.92 -17.79 -1.73
N LYS A 140 9.99 -16.70 -2.49
CA LYS A 140 10.84 -15.54 -2.17
C LYS A 140 10.09 -14.22 -2.26
N SER A 141 8.85 -14.21 -2.72
CA SER A 141 8.09 -13.00 -2.97
C SER A 141 6.68 -13.10 -2.42
N ARG A 142 6.12 -11.96 -2.14
CA ARG A 142 4.68 -11.83 -1.85
C ARG A 142 4.08 -10.72 -2.68
N ARG A 143 2.83 -10.88 -3.05
CA ARG A 143 2.00 -9.86 -3.63
C ARG A 143 0.97 -9.41 -2.61
N THR A 144 0.95 -8.11 -2.35
CA THR A 144 0.01 -7.51 -1.39
C THR A 144 -0.93 -6.59 -2.11
N ARG A 145 -2.17 -6.52 -1.66
CA ARG A 145 -3.14 -5.51 -2.05
C ARG A 145 -3.62 -4.75 -0.82
N ARG A 146 -3.71 -3.44 -0.95
CA ARG A 146 -4.23 -2.56 0.09
C ARG A 146 -5.31 -1.67 -0.48
N TRP A 147 -6.32 -1.41 0.34
CA TRP A 147 -7.43 -0.52 0.02
C TRP A 147 -7.51 0.59 1.05
N ALA A 148 -7.69 1.81 0.60
CA ALA A 148 -7.92 2.96 1.46
C ALA A 148 -9.37 3.43 1.34
N PHE A 149 -10.02 3.65 2.47
CA PHE A 149 -11.43 4.10 2.53
C PHE A 149 -11.57 5.28 3.48
N VAL A 150 -12.54 6.15 3.21
CA VAL A 150 -13.06 7.08 4.22
C VAL A 150 -13.89 6.28 5.21
N LYS A 151 -13.53 6.31 6.50
CA LYS A 151 -14.17 5.49 7.54
C LYS A 151 -15.67 5.77 7.68
N SER A 152 -16.08 7.04 7.65
CA SER A 152 -17.46 7.47 7.88
C SER A 152 -18.41 7.07 6.76
N SER A 153 -17.96 7.16 5.50
CA SER A 153 -18.79 6.92 4.32
C SER A 153 -18.56 5.55 3.68
N GLY A 154 -17.45 4.87 3.99
CA GLY A 154 -17.02 3.68 3.28
C GLY A 154 -16.57 3.93 1.84
N ARG A 155 -16.37 5.21 1.43
CA ARG A 155 -15.93 5.56 0.09
C ARG A 155 -14.50 5.06 -0.14
N LEU A 156 -14.30 4.27 -1.20
CA LEU A 156 -12.99 3.81 -1.63
C LEU A 156 -12.21 4.98 -2.23
N LEU A 157 -10.99 5.18 -1.74
CA LEU A 157 -10.08 6.25 -2.17
C LEU A 157 -9.02 5.75 -3.12
N SER A 158 -8.38 4.64 -2.78
CA SER A 158 -7.30 4.08 -3.60
C SER A 158 -7.12 2.58 -3.38
N ILE A 159 -6.50 1.94 -4.37
CA ILE A 159 -6.06 0.55 -4.33
C ILE A 159 -4.58 0.52 -4.65
N HIS A 160 -3.80 -0.15 -3.81
CA HIS A 160 -2.36 -0.32 -4.00
C HIS A 160 -2.04 -1.80 -4.12
N ASP A 161 -1.54 -2.19 -5.27
CA ASP A 161 -0.94 -3.50 -5.52
C ASP A 161 0.57 -3.39 -5.45
N SER A 162 1.21 -4.31 -4.77
CA SER A 162 2.66 -4.34 -4.71
C SER A 162 3.22 -5.76 -4.69
N VAL A 163 4.39 -5.91 -5.29
CA VAL A 163 5.20 -7.13 -5.25
C VAL A 163 6.48 -6.83 -4.52
N GLY A 164 6.75 -7.57 -3.46
CA GLY A 164 7.98 -7.46 -2.70
C GLY A 164 8.70 -8.80 -2.60
N ILE A 165 10.02 -8.76 -2.48
CA ILE A 165 10.85 -9.93 -2.17
C ILE A 165 11.41 -9.84 -0.76
N ALA A 166 11.54 -10.99 -0.11
CA ALA A 166 12.29 -11.09 1.13
C ALA A 166 13.78 -10.94 0.83
N MET A 167 14.45 -10.07 1.55
CA MET A 167 15.84 -9.70 1.34
C MET A 167 16.61 -9.74 2.64
N ASP A 168 17.70 -10.49 2.67
CA ASP A 168 18.69 -10.39 3.75
C ASP A 168 19.29 -8.98 3.71
N LEU A 169 19.16 -8.25 4.81
CA LEU A 169 19.58 -6.85 4.89
C LEU A 169 21.10 -6.72 5.03
N ASP A 170 21.77 -7.74 5.52
CA ASP A 170 23.20 -7.75 5.71
C ASP A 170 23.93 -8.23 4.43
N ALA A 171 23.48 -9.34 3.85
CA ALA A 171 24.05 -9.89 2.62
C ALA A 171 23.52 -9.22 1.34
N ARG A 172 22.44 -8.42 1.43
CA ARG A 172 21.74 -7.76 0.31
C ARG A 172 21.35 -8.73 -0.81
N LYS A 173 20.83 -9.88 -0.42
CA LYS A 173 20.41 -10.96 -1.33
C LYS A 173 18.97 -11.35 -1.05
N ALA A 174 18.26 -11.72 -2.12
CA ALA A 174 16.94 -12.31 -1.97
C ALA A 174 17.04 -13.66 -1.25
N ILE A 175 16.19 -13.84 -0.24
CA ILE A 175 16.12 -15.08 0.55
C ILE A 175 14.77 -15.74 0.38
N ALA A 176 14.69 -17.03 0.70
CA ALA A 176 13.41 -17.69 0.84
C ALA A 176 12.63 -17.10 2.02
N LEU A 177 11.32 -17.10 1.91
CA LEU A 177 10.47 -16.71 3.03
C LEU A 177 10.65 -17.71 4.17
N PRO A 178 10.78 -17.23 5.42
CA PRO A 178 10.78 -18.13 6.57
C PRO A 178 9.49 -18.95 6.61
N PRO A 179 9.54 -20.25 6.99
CA PRO A 179 8.35 -21.11 7.09
C PRO A 179 7.30 -20.58 8.07
N SER A 180 7.71 -19.72 9.01
CA SER A 180 6.84 -19.06 10.00
C SER A 180 6.03 -17.90 9.44
N MET A 181 6.20 -17.57 8.18
CA MET A 181 5.46 -16.52 7.44
C MET A 181 4.52 -17.16 6.38
#